data_fbcbb905e0dbca3e9eda4a5dfe513f98
#
_entry.id   fbcbb905e0dbca3e9eda4a5dfe513f98
#
_cell.length_a   1.000
_cell.length_b   1.000
_cell.length_c   1.000
_cell.angle_alpha   90.00
_cell.angle_beta   90.00
_cell.angle_gamma   90.00
#
_symmetry.space_group_name_H-M   'P 1'
#
loop_
_entity.id
_entity.type
_entity.pdbx_description
1 polymer ?
#
loop_
_entity_poly.entity_id
_entity_poly.type
_entity_poly.pdbx_seq_one_letter_code
_entity_poly.pdbx_strand_id
1 'polypeptide(L)'
;MKNIDKKRRSFLKVALLFAAVPFVDVVSSRSNLLASTVSNFSTTLIKDGEILTAAHWGMLKLTLKDGKIIKSEPYQKTSDIYNSLQYYTQDLVYAKDRIKYPMVRKSYLENPNNSKPELRGKDEWVRVSYEEAIKLISTELRKTKNERGAEGIFAGSYGWKSSGNMHNSRVLLHRFMNCIGGFTGSLGDYSTGAAQVIMPHVLGTIEVYEQQTSWPVVLENSKVIVIWGANLMRTLKIAWTSTDEQGFKYLQELKKSNKKIICIDPEKNETCTYLNAKWIPIIPGTDVAFMIGMAYHLIETNNYDKNFLDEYTEGFDKFRDYILGKEDNIVKNTKWASKISGIDEQTIKELALLMYENRTMIMAGWGIQRAQYGEQTHWMIVTLASMLGQIGLPGGGFGFSYHYSNGGAPTTKGGKIGGITSTVNSTQNTGGSSWLEKTAKFSFPVARIADALLNPGKVIDHNGSKITYPDIDFVYWVGGNPLVHHQDTNTLVKAFRKPKTIVVNEIFWTPTARMADIVMPVTTSYERDDITMTGDYSNLNIVPMKQAVEKQNEAKDDYEIFCDLAKEFGVFEEYSQNKTPLEWIKGFYNQAYTQMEKAGTKIPNFEDFWRENRPITFEVPQEIVNL
;
A
#
# COMPACT_ATOMS: atom_id res chain seq x y z
N MET A 1 -35.15 9.68 -26.35
CA MET A 1 -35.62 8.60 -25.48
C MET A 1 -36.23 7.41 -26.23
N LYS A 2 -37.16 7.58 -27.20
CA LYS A 2 -37.78 6.43 -27.92
C LYS A 2 -36.84 5.59 -28.80
N ASN A 3 -35.72 6.15 -29.29
CA ASN A 3 -34.77 5.41 -30.15
C ASN A 3 -33.72 4.58 -29.35
N ILE A 4 -33.47 4.91 -28.11
CA ILE A 4 -32.52 4.18 -27.24
C ILE A 4 -33.16 2.87 -26.80
N ASP A 5 -34.47 2.88 -26.53
CA ASP A 5 -35.20 1.68 -26.09
C ASP A 5 -35.29 0.61 -27.20
N LYS A 6 -35.36 1.01 -28.48
CA LYS A 6 -35.35 0.05 -29.61
C LYS A 6 -33.99 -0.65 -29.79
N LYS A 7 -32.89 0.07 -29.63
CA LYS A 7 -31.52 -0.47 -29.71
C LYS A 7 -31.20 -1.39 -28.50
N ARG A 8 -31.68 -1.00 -27.31
CA ARG A 8 -31.59 -1.83 -26.11
C ARG A 8 -32.29 -3.20 -26.28
N ARG A 9 -33.48 -3.21 -26.87
CA ARG A 9 -34.22 -4.45 -27.16
C ARG A 9 -33.56 -5.30 -28.25
N SER A 10 -32.86 -4.71 -29.22
CA SER A 10 -32.09 -5.42 -30.24
C SER A 10 -30.84 -6.08 -29.66
N PHE A 11 -30.12 -5.42 -28.75
CA PHE A 11 -28.94 -5.96 -28.08
C PHE A 11 -29.30 -7.17 -27.19
N LEU A 12 -30.38 -7.07 -26.42
CA LEU A 12 -30.92 -8.17 -25.61
C LEU A 12 -31.41 -9.34 -26.47
N LYS A 13 -31.98 -9.10 -27.66
CA LYS A 13 -32.40 -10.15 -28.58
C LYS A 13 -31.23 -10.92 -29.20
N VAL A 14 -30.11 -10.28 -29.48
CA VAL A 14 -28.90 -10.93 -30.02
C VAL A 14 -28.20 -11.76 -28.92
N ALA A 15 -28.22 -11.30 -27.65
CA ALA A 15 -27.68 -12.07 -26.52
C ALA A 15 -28.54 -13.30 -26.17
N LEU A 16 -29.85 -13.26 -26.43
CA LEU A 16 -30.77 -14.36 -26.18
C LEU A 16 -30.81 -15.43 -27.30
N LEU A 17 -30.32 -15.13 -28.50
CA LEU A 17 -30.34 -16.07 -29.65
C LEU A 17 -29.23 -17.14 -29.62
N PHE A 18 -28.26 -17.05 -28.70
CA PHE A 18 -27.21 -18.07 -28.53
C PHE A 18 -27.41 -18.99 -27.31
N ALA A 19 -28.55 -18.93 -26.62
CA ALA A 19 -28.84 -19.73 -25.43
C ALA A 19 -30.11 -20.62 -25.60
N ALA A 20 -30.30 -21.24 -26.75
CA ALA A 20 -31.38 -22.22 -26.93
C ALA A 20 -30.80 -23.62 -27.16
N VAL A 21 -30.45 -24.29 -26.06
CA VAL A 21 -30.41 -25.78 -25.98
C VAL A 21 -31.11 -26.13 -24.67
N PRO A 22 -32.08 -27.04 -24.71
CA PRO A 22 -32.90 -27.34 -23.52
C PRO A 22 -32.12 -28.18 -22.51
N PHE A 23 -31.89 -27.66 -21.33
CA PHE A 23 -31.52 -28.45 -20.15
C PHE A 23 -32.73 -28.55 -19.23
N VAL A 24 -33.11 -29.78 -19.00
CA VAL A 24 -34.25 -30.24 -18.23
C VAL A 24 -34.05 -29.97 -16.74
N ASP A 25 -35.14 -29.55 -16.07
CA ASP A 25 -35.33 -29.33 -14.65
C ASP A 25 -34.67 -30.36 -13.71
N VAL A 26 -33.52 -30.01 -13.11
CA VAL A 26 -33.05 -30.61 -11.84
C VAL A 26 -32.30 -29.57 -10.97
N VAL A 27 -32.13 -28.33 -11.44
CA VAL A 27 -31.27 -27.32 -10.75
C VAL A 27 -32.10 -26.35 -9.90
N SER A 28 -33.43 -26.29 -10.06
CA SER A 28 -34.24 -25.28 -9.38
C SER A 28 -34.42 -25.51 -7.87
N SER A 29 -34.22 -26.72 -7.36
CA SER A 29 -34.38 -26.99 -5.91
C SER A 29 -33.13 -26.78 -5.07
N ARG A 30 -31.92 -26.75 -5.70
CA ARG A 30 -30.65 -26.48 -4.97
C ARG A 30 -30.27 -25.00 -4.96
N SER A 31 -30.60 -24.25 -6.00
CA SER A 31 -30.31 -22.80 -6.06
C SER A 31 -31.13 -22.00 -5.06
N ASN A 32 -32.37 -22.40 -4.80
CA ASN A 32 -33.21 -21.75 -3.80
C ASN A 32 -32.77 -22.09 -2.35
N LEU A 33 -32.15 -23.26 -2.11
CA LEU A 33 -31.61 -23.58 -0.79
C LEU A 33 -30.31 -22.81 -0.49
N LEU A 34 -29.45 -22.59 -1.52
CA LEU A 34 -28.22 -21.81 -1.37
C LEU A 34 -28.50 -20.29 -1.25
N ALA A 35 -29.48 -19.78 -1.99
CA ALA A 35 -29.91 -18.38 -1.85
C ALA A 35 -30.56 -18.10 -0.49
N SER A 36 -31.29 -19.05 0.10
CA SER A 36 -31.90 -18.92 1.41
C SER A 36 -30.92 -19.09 2.58
N THR A 37 -29.80 -19.82 2.39
CA THR A 37 -28.75 -19.97 3.40
C THR A 37 -27.80 -18.78 3.46
N VAL A 38 -27.59 -18.04 2.36
CA VAL A 38 -26.75 -16.84 2.34
C VAL A 38 -27.46 -15.62 2.94
N SER A 39 -28.81 -15.62 2.98
CA SER A 39 -29.59 -14.48 3.50
C SER A 39 -29.72 -14.42 5.02
N ASN A 40 -29.27 -15.43 5.78
CA ASN A 40 -29.51 -15.50 7.23
C ASN A 40 -28.31 -15.17 8.12
N PHE A 41 -27.19 -14.68 7.56
CA PHE A 41 -26.08 -14.12 8.36
C PHE A 41 -26.02 -12.59 8.21
N SER A 42 -27.17 -11.94 8.39
CA SER A 42 -27.21 -10.50 8.62
C SER A 42 -26.55 -10.24 9.98
N THR A 43 -25.37 -9.64 9.98
CA THR A 43 -24.83 -9.03 11.19
C THR A 43 -25.87 -8.05 11.71
N THR A 44 -26.27 -8.19 12.98
CA THR A 44 -27.23 -7.26 13.58
C THR A 44 -26.54 -5.91 13.68
N LEU A 45 -26.92 -4.97 12.82
CA LEU A 45 -26.41 -3.60 12.88
C LEU A 45 -26.74 -2.97 14.23
N ILE A 46 -25.76 -2.32 14.81
CA ILE A 46 -25.98 -1.47 15.98
C ILE A 46 -26.68 -0.20 15.49
N LYS A 47 -27.97 -0.06 15.77
CA LYS A 47 -28.76 1.10 15.31
C LYS A 47 -28.44 2.38 16.06
N ASP A 48 -28.22 2.27 17.36
CA ASP A 48 -27.86 3.38 18.26
C ASP A 48 -26.81 2.90 19.25
N GLY A 49 -25.91 3.81 19.66
CA GLY A 49 -24.83 3.52 20.61
C GLY A 49 -23.42 3.67 20.03
N GLU A 50 -22.47 3.09 20.72
CA GLU A 50 -21.06 3.16 20.34
C GLU A 50 -20.58 1.82 19.78
N ILE A 51 -19.78 1.86 18.74
CA ILE A 51 -19.14 0.70 18.12
C ILE A 51 -17.64 0.95 17.90
N LEU A 52 -16.82 -0.07 18.19
CA LEU A 52 -15.43 -0.08 17.83
C LEU A 52 -15.25 -0.53 16.37
N THR A 53 -14.38 0.17 15.65
CA THR A 53 -13.86 -0.23 14.35
C THR A 53 -12.41 0.24 14.20
N ALA A 54 -11.83 0.07 13.03
CA ALA A 54 -10.50 0.57 12.72
C ALA A 54 -10.40 1.10 11.28
N ALA A 55 -9.42 1.97 11.07
CA ALA A 55 -9.00 2.46 9.76
C ALA A 55 -7.48 2.54 9.74
N HIS A 56 -6.88 2.89 8.60
CA HIS A 56 -5.42 3.13 8.53
C HIS A 56 -4.92 4.14 9.58
N TRP A 57 -5.79 5.06 10.01
CA TRP A 57 -5.51 6.11 10.99
C TRP A 57 -5.83 5.75 12.43
N GLY A 58 -6.04 4.46 12.74
CA GLY A 58 -6.14 3.95 14.10
C GLY A 58 -7.46 3.29 14.44
N MET A 59 -7.56 2.84 15.69
CA MET A 59 -8.80 2.34 16.27
C MET A 59 -9.77 3.50 16.51
N LEU A 60 -11.02 3.32 16.11
CA LEU A 60 -12.06 4.35 16.14
C LEU A 60 -13.25 3.89 16.99
N LYS A 61 -13.77 4.82 17.76
CA LYS A 61 -15.09 4.72 18.36
C LYS A 61 -16.07 5.54 17.53
N LEU A 62 -17.05 4.87 16.94
CA LEU A 62 -18.11 5.50 16.18
C LEU A 62 -19.36 5.60 17.06
N THR A 63 -20.01 6.76 17.06
CA THR A 63 -21.35 6.93 17.65
C THR A 63 -22.40 6.85 16.56
N LEU A 64 -23.34 5.92 16.72
CA LEU A 64 -24.44 5.68 15.80
C LEU A 64 -25.73 6.23 16.36
N LYS A 65 -26.51 6.87 15.48
CA LYS A 65 -27.86 7.32 15.77
C LYS A 65 -28.73 7.20 14.53
N ASP A 66 -29.92 6.62 14.68
CA ASP A 66 -30.87 6.39 13.57
C ASP A 66 -30.21 5.69 12.36
N GLY A 67 -29.35 4.69 12.64
CA GLY A 67 -28.63 3.93 11.62
C GLY A 67 -27.53 4.72 10.87
N LYS A 68 -27.10 5.88 11.39
CA LYS A 68 -26.06 6.72 10.78
C LYS A 68 -24.89 6.95 11.75
N ILE A 69 -23.70 7.06 11.20
CA ILE A 69 -22.53 7.53 11.96
C ILE A 69 -22.68 9.04 12.13
N ILE A 70 -22.80 9.49 13.36
CA ILE A 70 -22.92 10.93 13.70
C ILE A 70 -21.62 11.50 14.28
N LYS A 71 -20.71 10.63 14.75
CA LYS A 71 -19.42 11.03 15.32
C LYS A 71 -18.39 9.93 15.14
N SER A 72 -17.17 10.32 14.91
CA SER A 72 -15.98 9.46 14.94
C SER A 72 -14.93 10.10 15.85
N GLU A 73 -14.28 9.30 16.67
CA GLU A 73 -13.19 9.73 17.55
C GLU A 73 -12.21 8.56 17.79
N PRO A 74 -10.96 8.83 18.22
CA PRO A 74 -10.05 7.75 18.58
C PRO A 74 -10.65 6.90 19.70
N TYR A 75 -10.55 5.57 19.59
CA TYR A 75 -10.99 4.65 20.64
C TYR A 75 -10.19 4.87 21.92
N GLN A 76 -8.89 5.10 21.80
CA GLN A 76 -8.00 5.39 22.91
C GLN A 76 -6.95 6.41 22.45
N LYS A 77 -6.72 7.45 23.24
CA LYS A 77 -5.63 8.39 23.00
C LYS A 77 -4.33 7.83 23.55
N THR A 78 -3.34 7.67 22.70
CA THR A 78 -2.00 7.19 23.07
C THR A 78 -0.98 8.32 23.16
N SER A 79 -1.30 9.50 22.59
CA SER A 79 -0.47 10.70 22.60
C SER A 79 -1.32 11.98 22.58
N ASP A 80 -0.70 13.13 22.85
CA ASP A 80 -1.35 14.44 22.71
C ASP A 80 -1.32 14.98 21.28
N ILE A 81 -0.74 14.24 20.34
CA ILE A 81 -0.66 14.63 18.94
C ILE A 81 -2.02 14.41 18.27
N TYR A 82 -2.56 15.48 17.68
CA TYR A 82 -3.87 15.45 17.04
C TYR A 82 -3.80 14.78 15.66
N ASN A 83 -4.55 13.69 15.51
CA ASN A 83 -4.76 13.04 14.21
C ASN A 83 -6.17 13.37 13.69
N SER A 84 -6.27 14.37 12.82
CA SER A 84 -7.56 14.84 12.29
C SER A 84 -8.35 13.74 11.54
N LEU A 85 -7.67 12.75 10.94
CA LEU A 85 -8.34 11.69 10.19
C LEU A 85 -9.30 10.85 11.04
N GLN A 86 -9.06 10.79 12.36
CA GLN A 86 -9.90 10.02 13.29
C GLN A 86 -11.27 10.65 13.55
N TYR A 87 -11.44 11.94 13.26
CA TYR A 87 -12.64 12.70 13.61
C TYR A 87 -13.61 12.94 12.45
N TYR A 88 -13.22 12.62 11.21
CA TYR A 88 -14.00 12.91 10.00
C TYR A 88 -14.34 11.67 9.17
N THR A 89 -14.26 10.50 9.78
CA THR A 89 -14.53 9.20 9.13
C THR A 89 -15.93 9.12 8.51
N GLN A 90 -16.94 9.68 9.17
CA GLN A 90 -18.32 9.70 8.67
C GLN A 90 -18.47 10.40 7.32
N ASP A 91 -17.62 11.38 7.02
CA ASP A 91 -17.68 12.12 5.76
C ASP A 91 -17.36 11.24 4.56
N LEU A 92 -16.58 10.17 4.75
CA LEU A 92 -16.29 9.19 3.70
C LEU A 92 -17.53 8.38 3.30
N VAL A 93 -18.39 8.03 4.27
CA VAL A 93 -19.60 7.23 4.02
C VAL A 93 -20.64 8.04 3.26
N TYR A 94 -20.81 9.31 3.62
CA TYR A 94 -21.92 10.17 3.12
C TYR A 94 -21.44 11.21 2.10
N ALA A 95 -20.24 11.09 1.58
CA ALA A 95 -19.69 12.01 0.60
C ALA A 95 -20.55 12.10 -0.67
N LYS A 96 -20.72 13.32 -1.20
CA LYS A 96 -21.58 13.58 -2.37
C LYS A 96 -21.04 12.99 -3.66
N ASP A 97 -19.72 12.82 -3.74
CA ASP A 97 -18.98 12.28 -4.89
C ASP A 97 -18.84 10.75 -4.85
N ARG A 98 -19.54 10.06 -3.93
CA ARG A 98 -19.64 8.60 -3.95
C ARG A 98 -20.26 8.09 -5.26
N ILE A 99 -19.67 7.03 -5.80
CA ILE A 99 -20.26 6.26 -6.89
C ILE A 99 -21.43 5.46 -6.31
N LYS A 100 -22.64 5.71 -6.83
CA LYS A 100 -23.88 5.18 -6.23
C LYS A 100 -24.39 3.93 -6.92
N TYR A 101 -24.09 3.78 -8.21
CA TYR A 101 -24.63 2.76 -9.07
C TYR A 101 -23.55 2.24 -10.01
N PRO A 102 -23.67 1.02 -10.57
CA PRO A 102 -22.84 0.62 -11.70
C PRO A 102 -23.03 1.57 -12.86
N MET A 103 -21.94 2.10 -13.37
CA MET A 103 -21.96 3.11 -14.43
C MET A 103 -21.10 2.65 -15.60
N VAL A 104 -21.60 2.84 -16.80
CA VAL A 104 -20.88 2.52 -18.04
C VAL A 104 -20.78 3.78 -18.90
N ARG A 105 -19.60 4.02 -19.46
CA ARG A 105 -19.37 5.12 -20.37
C ARG A 105 -20.26 4.95 -21.62
N LYS A 106 -20.94 5.99 -22.06
CA LYS A 106 -21.97 5.95 -23.11
C LYS A 106 -21.46 5.34 -24.40
N SER A 107 -20.35 5.87 -24.94
CA SER A 107 -19.78 5.36 -26.19
C SER A 107 -19.35 3.90 -26.08
N TYR A 108 -18.92 3.46 -24.91
CA TYR A 108 -18.58 2.07 -24.65
C TYR A 108 -19.83 1.18 -24.62
N LEU A 109 -20.88 1.60 -23.94
CA LEU A 109 -22.16 0.87 -23.89
C LEU A 109 -22.80 0.71 -25.26
N GLU A 110 -22.71 1.75 -26.09
CA GLU A 110 -23.26 1.72 -27.47
C GLU A 110 -22.50 0.77 -28.39
N ASN A 111 -21.17 0.70 -28.28
CA ASN A 111 -20.34 -0.21 -29.10
C ASN A 111 -18.99 -0.50 -28.42
N PRO A 112 -18.88 -1.57 -27.61
CA PRO A 112 -17.63 -1.94 -26.94
C PRO A 112 -16.45 -2.16 -27.90
N ASN A 113 -16.71 -2.66 -29.12
CA ASN A 113 -15.67 -2.90 -30.14
C ASN A 113 -15.12 -1.62 -30.78
N ASN A 114 -15.87 -0.52 -30.74
CA ASN A 114 -15.47 0.80 -31.23
C ASN A 114 -15.88 1.88 -30.21
N SER A 115 -15.36 1.76 -29.02
CA SER A 115 -15.79 2.49 -27.82
C SER A 115 -15.29 3.93 -27.73
N LYS A 116 -14.55 4.43 -28.74
CA LYS A 116 -13.95 5.78 -28.75
C LYS A 116 -13.15 6.06 -27.47
N PRO A 117 -12.02 5.37 -27.24
CA PRO A 117 -11.22 5.54 -26.01
C PRO A 117 -10.72 6.97 -25.77
N GLU A 118 -10.63 7.78 -26.83
CA GLU A 118 -10.28 9.21 -26.75
C GLU A 118 -11.28 10.05 -25.96
N LEU A 119 -12.51 9.54 -25.79
CA LEU A 119 -13.55 10.18 -24.98
C LEU A 119 -13.47 9.83 -23.49
N ARG A 120 -12.59 8.91 -23.08
CA ARG A 120 -12.37 8.63 -21.64
C ARG A 120 -12.02 9.92 -20.91
N GLY A 121 -12.71 10.17 -19.81
CA GLY A 121 -12.62 11.41 -19.03
C GLY A 121 -13.53 12.54 -19.50
N LYS A 122 -14.24 12.38 -20.63
CA LYS A 122 -15.11 13.44 -21.22
C LYS A 122 -16.51 12.96 -21.60
N ASP A 123 -16.70 11.64 -21.68
CA ASP A 123 -17.94 11.02 -22.11
C ASP A 123 -19.02 11.07 -21.02
N GLU A 124 -20.28 10.88 -21.44
CA GLU A 124 -21.40 10.72 -20.52
C GLU A 124 -21.39 9.34 -19.86
N TRP A 125 -21.91 9.28 -18.65
CA TRP A 125 -22.07 8.05 -17.89
C TRP A 125 -23.52 7.59 -17.90
N VAL A 126 -23.75 6.30 -18.15
CA VAL A 126 -25.06 5.66 -18.16
C VAL A 126 -25.13 4.68 -17.00
N ARG A 127 -26.16 4.81 -16.14
CA ARG A 127 -26.45 3.81 -15.12
C ARG A 127 -26.94 2.53 -15.77
N VAL A 128 -26.41 1.40 -15.31
CA VAL A 128 -26.83 0.05 -15.68
C VAL A 128 -27.18 -0.76 -14.44
N SER A 129 -27.79 -1.91 -14.60
CA SER A 129 -27.97 -2.84 -13.51
C SER A 129 -26.65 -3.54 -13.14
N TYR A 130 -26.55 -4.08 -11.93
CA TYR A 130 -25.40 -4.92 -11.55
C TYR A 130 -25.20 -6.10 -12.47
N GLU A 131 -26.29 -6.80 -12.79
CA GLU A 131 -26.28 -7.95 -13.70
C GLU A 131 -25.75 -7.57 -15.07
N GLU A 132 -26.20 -6.43 -15.62
CA GLU A 132 -25.72 -5.91 -16.92
C GLU A 132 -24.22 -5.56 -16.86
N ALA A 133 -23.76 -4.92 -15.79
CA ALA A 133 -22.34 -4.58 -15.62
C ALA A 133 -21.46 -5.83 -15.50
N ILE A 134 -21.86 -6.80 -14.65
CA ILE A 134 -21.14 -8.09 -14.50
C ILE A 134 -21.07 -8.84 -15.84
N LYS A 135 -22.16 -8.82 -16.60
CA LYS A 135 -22.20 -9.45 -17.93
C LYS A 135 -21.27 -8.79 -18.94
N LEU A 136 -21.22 -7.45 -18.94
CA LEU A 136 -20.30 -6.70 -19.80
C LEU A 136 -18.85 -7.01 -19.44
N ILE A 137 -18.50 -6.94 -18.15
CA ILE A 137 -17.14 -7.24 -17.65
C ILE A 137 -16.75 -8.65 -18.03
N SER A 138 -17.60 -9.66 -17.74
CA SER A 138 -17.29 -11.07 -18.00
C SER A 138 -17.14 -11.37 -19.49
N THR A 139 -17.94 -10.72 -20.34
CA THR A 139 -17.88 -10.87 -21.80
C THR A 139 -16.56 -10.36 -22.37
N GLU A 140 -16.18 -9.14 -22.02
CA GLU A 140 -14.95 -8.53 -22.55
C GLU A 140 -13.69 -9.16 -21.95
N LEU A 141 -13.76 -9.61 -20.69
CA LEU A 141 -12.66 -10.33 -20.06
C LEU A 141 -12.42 -11.69 -20.73
N ARG A 142 -13.49 -12.47 -21.03
CA ARG A 142 -13.39 -13.71 -21.81
C ARG A 142 -12.82 -13.48 -23.20
N LYS A 143 -13.29 -12.44 -23.87
CA LYS A 143 -12.82 -12.08 -25.21
C LYS A 143 -11.32 -11.78 -25.18
N THR A 144 -10.87 -10.91 -24.28
CA THR A 144 -9.45 -10.60 -24.11
C THR A 144 -8.64 -11.86 -23.81
N LYS A 145 -9.12 -12.71 -22.89
CA LYS A 145 -8.45 -13.96 -22.56
C LYS A 145 -8.31 -14.91 -23.77
N ASN A 146 -9.33 -14.98 -24.62
CA ASN A 146 -9.30 -15.82 -25.81
C ASN A 146 -8.38 -15.24 -26.91
N GLU A 147 -8.36 -13.93 -27.07
CA GLU A 147 -7.58 -13.24 -28.12
C GLU A 147 -6.11 -13.03 -27.74
N ARG A 148 -5.81 -12.75 -26.47
CA ARG A 148 -4.50 -12.35 -25.96
C ARG A 148 -3.93 -13.24 -24.86
N GLY A 149 -4.71 -14.16 -24.32
CA GLY A 149 -4.32 -14.91 -23.12
C GLY A 149 -4.33 -14.04 -21.84
N ALA A 150 -3.74 -14.58 -20.77
CA ALA A 150 -3.60 -13.87 -19.51
C ALA A 150 -2.69 -12.63 -19.60
N GLU A 151 -1.78 -12.61 -20.56
CA GLU A 151 -0.86 -11.50 -20.81
C GLU A 151 -1.60 -10.21 -21.20
N GLY A 152 -2.71 -10.33 -21.93
CA GLY A 152 -3.51 -9.18 -22.38
C GLY A 152 -4.37 -8.54 -21.28
N ILE A 153 -4.38 -9.09 -20.07
CA ILE A 153 -5.20 -8.63 -18.94
C ILE A 153 -4.29 -8.03 -17.88
N PHE A 154 -4.30 -6.71 -17.71
CA PHE A 154 -3.57 -6.07 -16.62
C PHE A 154 -4.46 -5.91 -15.39
N ALA A 155 -4.11 -6.60 -14.33
CA ALA A 155 -4.73 -6.51 -13.01
C ALA A 155 -3.70 -6.16 -11.92
N GLY A 156 -2.66 -5.42 -12.30
CA GLY A 156 -1.56 -5.02 -11.43
C GLY A 156 -1.92 -3.95 -10.41
N SER A 157 -3.19 -3.59 -10.31
CA SER A 157 -3.75 -2.56 -9.43
C SER A 157 -2.86 -2.23 -8.24
N TYR A 158 -2.37 -0.98 -8.17
CA TYR A 158 -1.51 -0.51 -7.10
C TYR A 158 -2.20 0.58 -6.29
N GLY A 159 -2.22 0.38 -5.01
CA GLY A 159 -2.77 1.28 -4.02
C GLY A 159 -2.82 0.57 -2.67
N TRP A 160 -3.07 1.32 -1.61
CA TRP A 160 -3.27 0.72 -0.32
C TRP A 160 -4.59 -0.07 -0.31
N LYS A 161 -4.56 -1.23 0.34
CA LYS A 161 -5.76 -2.00 0.65
C LYS A 161 -6.63 -1.25 1.65
N SER A 162 -7.86 -1.72 1.94
CA SER A 162 -8.53 -1.33 3.18
C SER A 162 -7.76 -1.86 4.40
N SER A 163 -7.95 -1.25 5.55
CA SER A 163 -7.23 -1.63 6.78
C SER A 163 -7.51 -3.06 7.25
N GLY A 164 -8.63 -3.67 6.82
CA GLY A 164 -8.99 -5.03 7.18
C GLY A 164 -8.28 -6.11 6.36
N ASN A 165 -8.31 -7.34 6.88
CA ASN A 165 -7.62 -8.48 6.29
C ASN A 165 -8.50 -9.32 5.35
N MET A 166 -9.84 -9.19 5.43
CA MET A 166 -10.76 -9.86 4.50
C MET A 166 -10.94 -9.06 3.20
N HIS A 167 -11.21 -7.78 3.31
CA HIS A 167 -11.53 -6.94 2.15
C HIS A 167 -10.28 -6.23 1.59
N ASN A 168 -9.22 -6.99 1.31
CA ASN A 168 -8.07 -6.50 0.58
C ASN A 168 -8.39 -6.54 -0.93
N SER A 169 -8.85 -5.43 -1.48
CA SER A 169 -9.37 -5.32 -2.85
C SER A 169 -8.41 -5.87 -3.91
N ARG A 170 -7.12 -5.51 -3.85
CA ARG A 170 -6.12 -6.01 -4.79
C ARG A 170 -5.92 -7.53 -4.68
N VAL A 171 -5.86 -8.06 -3.47
CA VAL A 171 -5.71 -9.51 -3.27
C VAL A 171 -6.94 -10.26 -3.75
N LEU A 172 -8.14 -9.73 -3.54
CA LEU A 172 -9.40 -10.30 -4.04
C LEU A 172 -9.44 -10.31 -5.57
N LEU A 173 -9.02 -9.23 -6.23
CA LEU A 173 -8.87 -9.18 -7.69
C LEU A 173 -7.88 -10.24 -8.18
N HIS A 174 -6.68 -10.30 -7.60
CA HIS A 174 -5.65 -11.26 -8.01
C HIS A 174 -6.11 -12.70 -7.78
N ARG A 175 -6.84 -12.96 -6.69
CA ARG A 175 -7.44 -14.27 -6.41
C ARG A 175 -8.42 -14.67 -7.51
N PHE A 176 -9.31 -13.76 -7.91
CA PHE A 176 -10.24 -14.01 -9.02
C PHE A 176 -9.50 -14.25 -10.34
N MET A 177 -8.52 -13.41 -10.67
CA MET A 177 -7.74 -13.57 -11.90
C MET A 177 -6.96 -14.89 -11.93
N ASN A 178 -6.45 -15.36 -10.80
CA ASN A 178 -5.78 -16.66 -10.70
C ASN A 178 -6.77 -17.83 -10.92
N CYS A 179 -8.00 -17.75 -10.41
CA CYS A 179 -9.03 -18.74 -10.69
C CYS A 179 -9.37 -18.86 -12.19
N ILE A 180 -9.28 -17.77 -12.93
CA ILE A 180 -9.57 -17.75 -14.37
C ILE A 180 -8.35 -17.92 -15.27
N GLY A 181 -7.16 -18.24 -14.73
CA GLY A 181 -5.95 -18.60 -15.49
C GLY A 181 -4.88 -17.54 -15.59
N GLY A 182 -4.92 -16.52 -14.73
CA GLY A 182 -3.84 -15.56 -14.55
C GLY A 182 -4.06 -14.21 -15.23
N PHE A 183 -3.05 -13.34 -15.07
CA PHE A 183 -3.08 -11.93 -15.49
C PHE A 183 -1.66 -11.37 -15.58
N THR A 184 -1.50 -10.18 -16.15
CA THR A 184 -0.30 -9.36 -16.04
C THR A 184 -0.36 -8.49 -14.79
N GLY A 185 0.64 -8.65 -13.92
CA GLY A 185 0.80 -7.88 -12.68
C GLY A 185 1.83 -6.76 -12.80
N SER A 186 2.22 -6.19 -11.65
CA SER A 186 3.26 -5.19 -11.53
C SER A 186 4.35 -5.60 -10.54
N LEU A 187 5.58 -5.16 -10.78
CA LEU A 187 6.75 -5.37 -9.92
C LEU A 187 7.05 -4.10 -9.11
N GLY A 188 7.48 -4.28 -7.86
CA GLY A 188 7.84 -3.18 -6.98
C GLY A 188 6.64 -2.33 -6.56
N ASP A 189 6.94 -1.16 -6.02
CA ASP A 189 5.96 -0.18 -5.61
C ASP A 189 6.43 1.26 -5.87
N TYR A 190 5.56 2.24 -5.59
CA TYR A 190 5.90 3.66 -5.67
C TYR A 190 6.54 4.18 -4.37
N SER A 191 6.39 3.47 -3.27
CA SER A 191 6.85 3.92 -1.95
C SER A 191 8.37 3.85 -1.85
N THR A 192 8.93 2.71 -2.22
CA THR A 192 10.34 2.35 -1.99
C THR A 192 11.00 1.66 -3.18
N GLY A 193 10.44 1.78 -4.38
CA GLY A 193 10.84 0.98 -5.54
C GLY A 193 12.33 1.00 -5.85
N ALA A 194 13.00 2.15 -5.75
CA ALA A 194 14.44 2.25 -5.98
C ALA A 194 15.25 1.57 -4.87
N ALA A 195 14.88 1.79 -3.61
CA ALA A 195 15.54 1.17 -2.46
C ALA A 195 15.35 -0.36 -2.43
N GLN A 196 14.15 -0.86 -2.77
CA GLN A 196 13.90 -2.31 -2.88
C GLN A 196 14.79 -3.00 -3.92
N VAL A 197 15.17 -2.30 -4.98
CA VAL A 197 16.08 -2.82 -5.99
C VAL A 197 17.52 -2.82 -5.49
N ILE A 198 17.98 -1.72 -4.88
CA ILE A 198 19.41 -1.57 -4.54
C ILE A 198 19.80 -2.20 -3.19
N MET A 199 18.94 -2.14 -2.17
CA MET A 199 19.32 -2.62 -0.83
C MET A 199 19.68 -4.11 -0.76
N PRO A 200 19.02 -5.03 -1.48
CA PRO A 200 19.48 -6.42 -1.55
C PRO A 200 20.89 -6.61 -2.08
N HIS A 201 21.37 -5.71 -2.94
CA HIS A 201 22.74 -5.72 -3.46
C HIS A 201 23.76 -5.10 -2.48
N VAL A 202 23.29 -4.22 -1.57
CA VAL A 202 24.14 -3.52 -0.61
C VAL A 202 24.17 -4.22 0.73
N LEU A 203 23.02 -4.69 1.23
CA LEU A 203 22.84 -5.24 2.58
C LEU A 203 22.40 -6.70 2.60
N GLY A 204 21.97 -7.26 1.47
CA GLY A 204 21.40 -8.62 1.40
C GLY A 204 19.92 -8.70 1.76
N THR A 205 19.30 -7.62 2.24
CA THR A 205 17.87 -7.49 2.56
C THR A 205 17.30 -6.23 1.91
N ILE A 206 15.98 -6.13 1.85
CA ILE A 206 15.34 -4.89 1.35
C ILE A 206 15.45 -3.73 2.32
N GLU A 207 15.70 -3.97 3.58
CA GLU A 207 15.89 -3.05 4.70
C GLU A 207 14.71 -2.08 4.94
N VAL A 208 14.16 -1.49 3.89
CA VAL A 208 13.11 -0.45 3.97
C VAL A 208 11.80 -0.91 4.62
N TYR A 209 11.59 -2.19 4.80
CA TYR A 209 10.43 -2.76 5.51
C TYR A 209 10.83 -3.63 6.69
N GLU A 210 12.10 -3.68 7.03
CA GLU A 210 12.56 -4.41 8.20
C GLU A 210 12.24 -3.63 9.51
N GLN A 211 12.19 -4.34 10.63
CA GLN A 211 12.03 -3.70 11.93
C GLN A 211 13.28 -2.88 12.27
N GLN A 212 13.07 -1.66 12.68
CA GLN A 212 14.16 -0.74 13.03
C GLN A 212 14.66 -0.99 14.46
N THR A 213 15.87 -0.51 14.77
CA THR A 213 16.33 -0.40 16.18
C THR A 213 15.22 0.24 17.01
N SER A 214 14.89 -0.36 18.14
CA SER A 214 13.73 0.07 18.93
C SER A 214 13.91 1.50 19.47
N TRP A 215 12.81 2.24 19.52
CA TRP A 215 12.80 3.60 20.08
C TRP A 215 13.37 3.67 21.50
N PRO A 216 13.09 2.74 22.45
CA PRO A 216 13.72 2.74 23.76
C PRO A 216 15.25 2.74 23.68
N VAL A 217 15.84 1.88 22.84
CA VAL A 217 17.30 1.79 22.63
C VAL A 217 17.84 3.10 22.04
N VAL A 218 17.15 3.69 21.06
CA VAL A 218 17.51 4.98 20.46
C VAL A 218 17.45 6.10 21.50
N LEU A 219 16.36 6.17 22.28
CA LEU A 219 16.17 7.19 23.31
C LEU A 219 17.18 7.08 24.45
N GLU A 220 17.61 5.89 24.79
CA GLU A 220 18.62 5.68 25.83
C GLU A 220 20.04 6.02 25.35
N ASN A 221 20.42 5.58 24.16
CA ASN A 221 21.82 5.52 23.74
C ASN A 221 22.25 6.61 22.75
N SER A 222 21.36 7.09 21.85
CA SER A 222 21.73 8.11 20.88
C SER A 222 21.96 9.47 21.53
N LYS A 223 22.91 10.24 20.99
CA LYS A 223 23.16 11.66 21.35
C LYS A 223 22.67 12.59 20.25
N VAL A 224 22.76 12.14 19.00
CA VAL A 224 22.35 12.88 17.81
C VAL A 224 21.31 12.06 17.05
N ILE A 225 20.21 12.69 16.66
CA ILE A 225 19.19 12.14 15.78
C ILE A 225 19.15 12.99 14.52
N VAL A 226 19.36 12.37 13.37
CA VAL A 226 19.29 13.02 12.06
C VAL A 226 18.06 12.49 11.35
N ILE A 227 17.01 13.31 11.20
CA ILE A 227 15.82 13.02 10.44
C ILE A 227 16.03 13.56 9.03
N TRP A 228 16.12 12.67 8.06
CA TRP A 228 16.49 12.99 6.69
C TRP A 228 15.32 12.73 5.71
N GLY A 229 14.77 13.80 5.12
CA GLY A 229 13.68 13.71 4.15
C GLY A 229 12.42 13.02 4.67
N ALA A 230 12.04 13.28 5.92
CA ALA A 230 10.90 12.63 6.57
C ALA A 230 10.07 13.61 7.41
N ASN A 231 8.74 13.58 7.23
CA ASN A 231 7.77 14.29 8.06
C ASN A 231 6.96 13.29 8.90
N LEU A 232 7.53 12.85 10.04
CA LEU A 232 6.93 11.85 10.92
C LEU A 232 5.56 12.32 11.47
N MET A 233 5.41 13.62 11.74
CA MET A 233 4.14 14.21 12.22
C MET A 233 2.99 14.01 11.21
N ARG A 234 3.30 13.83 9.94
CA ARG A 234 2.33 13.59 8.88
C ARG A 234 2.18 12.09 8.58
N THR A 235 3.28 11.38 8.40
CA THR A 235 3.26 10.00 7.91
C THR A 235 2.83 8.97 8.96
N LEU A 236 3.10 9.24 10.25
CA LEU A 236 2.67 8.35 11.35
C LEU A 236 1.18 8.46 11.71
N LYS A 237 0.44 9.37 11.05
CA LYS A 237 -1.03 9.43 11.18
C LYS A 237 -1.73 8.18 10.64
N ILE A 238 -1.03 7.40 9.81
CA ILE A 238 -1.55 6.19 9.16
C ILE A 238 -0.52 5.05 9.25
N ALA A 239 -1.01 3.82 9.10
CA ALA A 239 -0.19 2.62 8.93
C ALA A 239 -0.76 1.74 7.82
N TRP A 240 0.00 0.75 7.36
CA TRP A 240 -0.44 -0.17 6.30
C TRP A 240 -1.69 -0.97 6.69
N THR A 241 -1.77 -1.42 7.95
CA THR A 241 -2.99 -1.99 8.53
C THR A 241 -3.78 -0.89 9.25
N SER A 242 -3.48 -0.65 10.51
CA SER A 242 -4.06 0.41 11.33
C SER A 242 -2.98 0.93 12.27
N THR A 243 -2.82 2.24 12.39
CA THR A 243 -1.81 2.78 13.30
C THR A 243 -2.17 2.50 14.76
N ASP A 244 -1.17 2.15 15.58
CA ASP A 244 -1.27 2.08 17.04
C ASP A 244 -0.78 3.36 17.72
N GLU A 245 -0.36 4.35 16.92
CA GLU A 245 0.16 5.66 17.37
C GLU A 245 1.41 5.60 18.27
N GLN A 246 2.07 4.44 18.40
CA GLN A 246 3.28 4.32 19.21
C GLN A 246 4.40 5.25 18.74
N GLY A 247 4.51 5.47 17.43
CA GLY A 247 5.47 6.44 16.89
C GLY A 247 5.27 7.86 17.43
N PHE A 248 4.02 8.31 17.60
CA PHE A 248 3.73 9.61 18.21
C PHE A 248 4.12 9.68 19.68
N LYS A 249 3.90 8.60 20.43
CA LYS A 249 4.36 8.49 21.82
C LYS A 249 5.88 8.71 21.89
N TYR A 250 6.64 7.99 21.06
CA TYR A 250 8.11 8.13 21.03
C TYR A 250 8.59 9.49 20.53
N LEU A 251 7.87 10.14 19.61
CA LEU A 251 8.18 11.52 19.23
C LEU A 251 7.99 12.52 20.40
N GLN A 252 6.98 12.29 21.25
CA GLN A 252 6.81 13.09 22.47
C GLN A 252 7.97 12.88 23.45
N GLU A 253 8.46 11.66 23.61
CA GLU A 253 9.62 11.34 24.45
C GLU A 253 10.90 11.95 23.86
N LEU A 254 11.10 11.86 22.54
CA LEU A 254 12.23 12.49 21.85
C LEU A 254 12.24 14.00 22.04
N LYS A 255 11.07 14.66 21.93
CA LYS A 255 10.94 16.10 22.16
C LYS A 255 11.36 16.52 23.57
N LYS A 256 11.09 15.68 24.57
CA LYS A 256 11.46 15.94 25.99
C LYS A 256 12.92 15.61 26.29
N SER A 257 13.62 14.96 25.35
CA SER A 257 15.01 14.53 25.55
C SER A 257 16.01 15.67 25.34
N ASN A 258 17.24 15.49 25.85
CA ASN A 258 18.34 16.43 25.65
C ASN A 258 19.18 16.14 24.40
N LYS A 259 18.61 15.37 23.43
CA LYS A 259 19.33 14.97 22.21
C LYS A 259 19.44 16.13 21.23
N LYS A 260 20.53 16.16 20.47
CA LYS A 260 20.65 17.06 19.33
C LYS A 260 19.84 16.49 18.17
N ILE A 261 18.80 17.20 17.73
CA ILE A 261 17.91 16.78 16.66
C ILE A 261 18.13 17.66 15.45
N ILE A 262 18.39 17.05 14.31
CA ILE A 262 18.65 17.71 13.03
C ILE A 262 17.65 17.19 12.01
N CYS A 263 16.98 18.10 11.30
CA CYS A 263 16.10 17.77 10.18
C CYS A 263 16.73 18.28 8.88
N ILE A 264 17.02 17.38 7.97
CA ILE A 264 17.49 17.67 6.60
C ILE A 264 16.31 17.49 5.66
N ASP A 265 15.74 18.57 5.18
CA ASP A 265 14.52 18.55 4.37
C ASP A 265 14.41 19.86 3.58
N PRO A 266 13.95 19.87 2.33
CA PRO A 266 13.68 21.10 1.59
C PRO A 266 12.68 22.04 2.29
N GLU A 267 11.75 21.47 3.06
CA GLU A 267 10.73 22.18 3.83
C GLU A 267 11.05 22.14 5.32
N LYS A 268 10.88 23.27 6.01
CA LYS A 268 10.82 23.27 7.48
C LYS A 268 9.48 22.64 7.92
N ASN A 269 9.40 21.34 7.83
CA ASN A 269 8.17 20.56 7.98
C ASN A 269 7.65 20.52 9.44
N GLU A 270 6.48 19.91 9.66
CA GLU A 270 5.82 19.80 10.96
C GLU A 270 6.68 19.07 12.00
N THR A 271 7.43 18.04 11.59
CA THR A 271 8.33 17.28 12.49
C THR A 271 9.48 18.16 12.97
N CYS A 272 10.10 18.90 12.06
CA CYS A 272 11.16 19.83 12.36
C CYS A 272 10.71 20.88 13.39
N THR A 273 9.52 21.44 13.17
CA THR A 273 8.92 22.45 14.05
C THR A 273 8.53 21.86 15.41
N TYR A 274 7.89 20.70 15.42
CA TYR A 274 7.42 20.02 16.63
C TYR A 274 8.58 19.65 17.57
N LEU A 275 9.67 19.13 17.00
CA LEU A 275 10.85 18.69 17.75
C LEU A 275 11.81 19.85 18.08
N ASN A 276 11.56 21.07 17.61
CA ASN A 276 12.48 22.20 17.70
C ASN A 276 13.88 21.84 17.17
N ALA A 277 13.93 21.11 16.05
CA ALA A 277 15.16 20.59 15.46
C ALA A 277 15.94 21.69 14.71
N LYS A 278 17.27 21.53 14.60
CA LYS A 278 18.08 22.32 13.67
C LYS A 278 17.68 21.92 12.25
N TRP A 279 17.09 22.84 11.50
CA TRP A 279 16.71 22.61 10.12
C TRP A 279 17.84 22.93 9.15
N ILE A 280 18.09 22.04 8.20
CA ILE A 280 19.06 22.20 7.10
C ILE A 280 18.28 22.14 5.79
N PRO A 281 18.11 23.28 5.07
CA PRO A 281 17.31 23.39 3.85
C PRO A 281 18.10 22.89 2.63
N ILE A 282 17.95 21.62 2.29
CA ILE A 282 18.63 21.02 1.14
C ILE A 282 17.87 21.27 -0.16
N ILE A 283 18.57 21.47 -1.27
CA ILE A 283 17.96 21.45 -2.62
C ILE A 283 17.50 20.01 -2.92
N PRO A 284 16.22 19.81 -3.35
CA PRO A 284 15.70 18.47 -3.64
C PRO A 284 16.56 17.69 -4.65
N GLY A 285 16.80 16.40 -4.37
CA GLY A 285 17.57 15.51 -5.23
C GLY A 285 19.10 15.68 -5.17
N THR A 286 19.61 16.45 -4.22
CA THR A 286 21.05 16.68 -4.04
C THR A 286 21.64 15.99 -2.80
N ASP A 287 20.87 15.11 -2.18
CA ASP A 287 21.22 14.41 -0.94
C ASP A 287 22.55 13.66 -1.05
N VAL A 288 22.78 12.98 -2.16
CA VAL A 288 24.02 12.21 -2.41
C VAL A 288 25.24 13.14 -2.46
N ALA A 289 25.14 14.29 -3.14
CA ALA A 289 26.24 15.26 -3.21
C ALA A 289 26.56 15.84 -1.83
N PHE A 290 25.53 16.12 -1.02
CA PHE A 290 25.70 16.58 0.35
C PHE A 290 26.41 15.54 1.22
N MET A 291 26.00 14.28 1.17
CA MET A 291 26.64 13.17 1.89
C MET A 291 28.07 12.91 1.42
N ILE A 292 28.33 13.03 0.12
CA ILE A 292 29.69 12.92 -0.44
C ILE A 292 30.61 14.02 0.12
N GLY A 293 30.11 15.27 0.25
CA GLY A 293 30.88 16.35 0.86
C GLY A 293 31.21 16.09 2.34
N MET A 294 30.27 15.48 3.08
CA MET A 294 30.51 15.01 4.45
C MET A 294 31.56 13.89 4.49
N ALA A 295 31.44 12.90 3.61
CA ALA A 295 32.40 11.81 3.49
C ALA A 295 33.81 12.31 3.12
N TYR A 296 33.91 13.28 2.20
CA TYR A 296 35.18 13.93 1.87
C TYR A 296 35.84 14.54 3.12
N HIS A 297 35.06 15.31 3.91
CA HIS A 297 35.59 15.95 5.11
C HIS A 297 36.05 14.95 6.17
N LEU A 298 35.29 13.86 6.36
CA LEU A 298 35.70 12.75 7.24
C LEU A 298 37.01 12.10 6.76
N ILE A 299 37.20 11.92 5.46
CA ILE A 299 38.43 11.37 4.87
C ILE A 299 39.60 12.35 5.06
N GLU A 300 39.40 13.63 4.71
CA GLU A 300 40.43 14.69 4.81
C GLU A 300 40.94 14.85 6.24
N THR A 301 40.06 14.77 7.22
CA THR A 301 40.38 14.93 8.65
C THR A 301 40.72 13.60 9.33
N ASN A 302 40.68 12.48 8.61
CA ASN A 302 40.88 11.13 9.11
C ASN A 302 39.92 10.73 10.26
N ASN A 303 38.69 11.27 10.23
CA ASN A 303 37.61 11.05 11.20
C ASN A 303 36.57 10.05 10.69
N TYR A 304 36.99 8.83 10.40
CA TYR A 304 36.12 7.71 10.02
C TYR A 304 36.65 6.40 10.61
N ASP A 305 35.77 5.42 10.79
CA ASP A 305 36.12 4.13 11.40
C ASP A 305 36.72 3.18 10.37
N LYS A 306 38.08 3.14 10.29
CA LYS A 306 38.78 2.26 9.37
C LYS A 306 38.57 0.79 9.70
N ASN A 307 38.53 0.42 10.98
CA ASN A 307 38.38 -0.96 11.38
C ASN A 307 37.02 -1.50 10.96
N PHE A 308 35.95 -0.71 11.14
CA PHE A 308 34.62 -1.10 10.67
C PHE A 308 34.59 -1.26 9.14
N LEU A 309 35.19 -0.32 8.41
CA LEU A 309 35.22 -0.39 6.96
C LEU A 309 36.01 -1.60 6.45
N ASP A 310 37.14 -1.89 7.05
CA ASP A 310 38.01 -3.01 6.65
C ASP A 310 37.38 -4.37 6.98
N GLU A 311 36.64 -4.48 8.10
CA GLU A 311 36.07 -5.74 8.58
C GLU A 311 34.68 -6.04 7.97
N TYR A 312 33.83 -5.02 7.79
CA TYR A 312 32.41 -5.20 7.45
C TYR A 312 32.00 -4.65 6.10
N THR A 313 32.90 -4.04 5.33
CA THR A 313 32.53 -3.45 4.04
C THR A 313 33.47 -3.88 2.90
N GLU A 314 33.02 -3.70 1.67
CA GLU A 314 33.81 -3.90 0.47
C GLU A 314 33.71 -2.68 -0.46
N GLY A 315 34.82 -2.33 -1.11
CA GLY A 315 34.85 -1.28 -2.13
C GLY A 315 35.07 0.13 -1.60
N PHE A 316 35.36 0.34 -0.32
CA PHE A 316 35.62 1.67 0.24
C PHE A 316 36.79 2.39 -0.45
N ASP A 317 37.85 1.69 -0.84
CA ASP A 317 39.00 2.29 -1.55
C ASP A 317 38.59 2.91 -2.89
N LYS A 318 37.72 2.24 -3.65
CA LYS A 318 37.17 2.78 -4.91
C LYS A 318 36.30 4.03 -4.65
N PHE A 319 35.46 3.97 -3.62
CA PHE A 319 34.64 5.11 -3.23
C PHE A 319 35.50 6.31 -2.81
N ARG A 320 36.54 6.08 -2.00
CA ARG A 320 37.49 7.12 -1.59
C ARG A 320 38.20 7.71 -2.81
N ASP A 321 38.70 6.88 -3.73
CA ASP A 321 39.41 7.33 -4.93
C ASP A 321 38.49 8.16 -5.86
N TYR A 322 37.20 7.78 -5.97
CA TYR A 322 36.19 8.58 -6.66
C TYR A 322 35.99 9.96 -6.00
N ILE A 323 35.84 10.02 -4.68
CA ILE A 323 35.70 11.28 -3.94
C ILE A 323 36.91 12.18 -4.11
N LEU A 324 38.13 11.62 -4.07
CA LEU A 324 39.36 12.35 -4.24
C LEU A 324 39.65 12.75 -5.70
N GLY A 325 38.76 12.42 -6.63
CA GLY A 325 38.86 12.82 -8.05
C GLY A 325 39.86 12.03 -8.87
N LYS A 326 40.27 10.83 -8.41
CA LYS A 326 41.27 10.02 -9.17
C LYS A 326 40.71 9.42 -10.45
N GLU A 327 39.37 9.25 -10.54
CA GLU A 327 38.70 8.66 -11.69
C GLU A 327 38.35 9.70 -12.77
N ASP A 328 37.96 10.90 -12.39
CA ASP A 328 37.39 11.92 -13.28
C ASP A 328 38.04 13.30 -13.16
N ASN A 329 39.11 13.42 -12.38
CA ASN A 329 39.82 14.66 -12.08
C ASN A 329 38.98 15.75 -11.39
N ILE A 330 37.87 15.35 -10.76
CA ILE A 330 36.98 16.23 -10.01
C ILE A 330 36.97 15.84 -8.53
N VAL A 331 37.61 16.65 -7.68
CA VAL A 331 37.57 16.45 -6.23
C VAL A 331 36.22 16.85 -5.70
N LYS A 332 35.50 15.90 -5.07
CA LYS A 332 34.16 16.09 -4.51
C LYS A 332 34.24 16.62 -3.07
N ASN A 333 34.94 17.74 -2.89
CA ASN A 333 35.13 18.37 -1.58
C ASN A 333 33.87 19.11 -1.08
N THR A 334 33.94 19.70 0.11
CA THR A 334 32.83 20.43 0.72
C THR A 334 32.34 21.60 -0.12
N LYS A 335 33.24 22.28 -0.84
CA LYS A 335 32.91 23.38 -1.77
C LYS A 335 32.11 22.87 -2.97
N TRP A 336 32.51 21.73 -3.55
CA TRP A 336 31.76 21.06 -4.62
C TRP A 336 30.35 20.67 -4.13
N ALA A 337 30.26 20.06 -2.96
CA ALA A 337 28.98 19.64 -2.36
C ALA A 337 28.09 20.84 -2.04
N SER A 338 28.65 21.91 -1.47
CA SER A 338 27.94 23.16 -1.15
C SER A 338 27.30 23.80 -2.39
N LYS A 339 28.05 23.84 -3.50
CA LYS A 339 27.54 24.39 -4.77
C LYS A 339 26.33 23.64 -5.30
N ILE A 340 26.26 22.32 -5.10
CA ILE A 340 25.19 21.45 -5.60
C ILE A 340 24.00 21.44 -4.64
N SER A 341 24.28 21.26 -3.34
CA SER A 341 23.24 21.05 -2.31
C SER A 341 22.62 22.35 -1.79
N GLY A 342 23.28 23.49 -2.01
CA GLY A 342 22.88 24.77 -1.43
C GLY A 342 23.21 24.90 0.05
N ILE A 343 23.87 23.91 0.66
CA ILE A 343 24.29 23.94 2.06
C ILE A 343 25.70 24.52 2.17
N ASP A 344 25.93 25.48 3.07
CA ASP A 344 27.24 26.08 3.25
C ASP A 344 28.29 25.07 3.73
N GLU A 345 29.55 25.31 3.34
CA GLU A 345 30.65 24.38 3.62
C GLU A 345 30.87 24.13 5.11
N GLN A 346 30.67 25.15 5.94
CA GLN A 346 30.85 25.02 7.37
C GLN A 346 29.80 24.08 7.97
N THR A 347 28.54 24.22 7.57
CA THR A 347 27.46 23.30 8.00
C THR A 347 27.76 21.86 7.58
N ILE A 348 28.28 21.60 6.36
CA ILE A 348 28.69 20.27 5.89
C ILE A 348 29.74 19.67 6.84
N LYS A 349 30.80 20.45 7.15
CA LYS A 349 31.91 20.03 8.01
C LYS A 349 31.45 19.78 9.45
N GLU A 350 30.71 20.71 10.03
CA GLU A 350 30.22 20.60 11.39
C GLU A 350 29.28 19.41 11.59
N LEU A 351 28.39 19.16 10.62
CA LEU A 351 27.47 18.00 10.70
C LEU A 351 28.23 16.67 10.59
N ALA A 352 29.20 16.57 9.69
CA ALA A 352 30.01 15.37 9.53
C ALA A 352 30.75 15.00 10.83
N LEU A 353 31.42 15.99 11.44
CA LEU A 353 32.13 15.79 12.71
C LEU A 353 31.17 15.54 13.88
N LEU A 354 30.05 16.27 13.95
CA LEU A 354 29.02 16.05 14.98
C LEU A 354 28.52 14.60 14.98
N MET A 355 28.27 14.04 13.80
CA MET A 355 27.81 12.67 13.66
C MET A 355 28.88 11.64 13.99
N TYR A 356 30.16 11.89 13.65
CA TYR A 356 31.26 11.02 13.96
C TYR A 356 31.60 10.99 15.47
N GLU A 357 31.64 12.15 16.11
CA GLU A 357 32.01 12.31 17.51
C GLU A 357 30.92 11.84 18.50
N ASN A 358 29.69 11.65 18.03
CA ASN A 358 28.56 11.30 18.88
C ASN A 358 27.84 10.06 18.38
N ARG A 359 27.23 9.31 19.29
CA ARG A 359 26.31 8.23 18.95
C ARG A 359 25.15 8.80 18.14
N THR A 360 25.08 8.46 16.86
CA THR A 360 24.15 9.04 15.90
C THR A 360 23.24 7.99 15.28
N MET A 361 21.92 8.24 15.33
CA MET A 361 20.94 7.50 14.55
C MET A 361 20.45 8.35 13.35
N ILE A 362 20.63 7.82 12.15
CA ILE A 362 20.12 8.43 10.90
C ILE A 362 18.77 7.83 10.58
N MET A 363 17.71 8.64 10.63
CA MET A 363 16.33 8.24 10.32
C MET A 363 15.95 8.80 8.96
N ALA A 364 16.19 8.04 7.89
CA ALA A 364 15.91 8.51 6.54
C ALA A 364 14.51 8.11 6.07
N GLY A 365 13.82 9.07 5.43
CA GLY A 365 12.52 8.83 4.82
C GLY A 365 12.62 8.23 3.42
N TRP A 366 11.50 7.71 2.92
CA TRP A 366 11.46 7.14 1.56
C TRP A 366 11.34 8.18 0.45
N GLY A 367 11.01 9.42 0.80
CA GLY A 367 10.88 10.51 -0.17
C GLY A 367 12.14 10.76 -0.99
N ILE A 368 13.30 10.67 -0.36
CA ILE A 368 14.61 10.97 -0.95
C ILE A 368 15.01 10.02 -2.09
N GLN A 369 14.46 8.81 -2.18
CA GLN A 369 14.74 7.87 -3.27
C GLN A 369 13.72 7.97 -4.42
N ARG A 370 12.65 8.79 -4.29
CA ARG A 370 11.64 8.99 -5.34
C ARG A 370 12.08 10.07 -6.33
N ALA A 371 13.28 9.94 -6.87
CA ALA A 371 13.90 10.88 -7.78
C ALA A 371 14.66 10.11 -8.87
N GLN A 372 15.15 10.84 -9.87
CA GLN A 372 16.09 10.27 -10.83
C GLN A 372 17.35 9.78 -10.08
N TYR A 373 17.82 8.57 -10.38
CA TYR A 373 18.92 7.90 -9.68
C TYR A 373 18.68 7.70 -8.18
N GLY A 374 17.41 7.57 -7.77
CA GLY A 374 16.99 7.45 -6.37
C GLY A 374 17.58 6.27 -5.62
N GLU A 375 18.00 5.21 -6.32
CA GLU A 375 18.71 4.06 -5.75
C GLU A 375 20.01 4.45 -5.06
N GLN A 376 20.68 5.53 -5.49
CA GLN A 376 21.95 5.97 -4.89
C GLN A 376 21.78 6.60 -3.50
N THR A 377 20.62 7.16 -3.20
CA THR A 377 20.41 7.93 -1.97
C THR A 377 20.45 7.05 -0.71
N HIS A 378 19.69 5.96 -0.69
CA HIS A 378 19.71 5.02 0.44
C HIS A 378 21.06 4.29 0.52
N TRP A 379 21.65 3.95 -0.62
CA TRP A 379 23.01 3.39 -0.66
C TRP A 379 24.01 4.33 -0.02
N MET A 380 23.97 5.63 -0.32
CA MET A 380 24.87 6.61 0.28
C MET A 380 24.64 6.80 1.78
N ILE A 381 23.39 6.69 2.28
CA ILE A 381 23.10 6.67 3.73
C ILE A 381 23.84 5.50 4.41
N VAL A 382 23.77 4.29 3.82
CA VAL A 382 24.48 3.11 4.36
C VAL A 382 26.00 3.34 4.33
N THR A 383 26.52 3.92 3.25
CA THR A 383 27.95 4.23 3.11
C THR A 383 28.41 5.22 4.18
N LEU A 384 27.67 6.30 4.39
CA LEU A 384 27.98 7.29 5.43
C LEU A 384 27.90 6.66 6.83
N ALA A 385 26.86 5.89 7.14
CA ALA A 385 26.72 5.19 8.42
C ALA A 385 27.86 4.20 8.66
N SER A 386 28.35 3.51 7.61
CA SER A 386 29.52 2.62 7.69
C SER A 386 30.80 3.39 8.01
N MET A 387 31.01 4.58 7.41
CA MET A 387 32.16 5.44 7.70
C MET A 387 32.15 5.92 9.17
N LEU A 388 30.96 6.11 9.76
CA LEU A 388 30.84 6.46 11.18
C LEU A 388 31.13 5.30 12.14
N GLY A 389 31.14 4.04 11.65
CA GLY A 389 31.42 2.84 12.42
C GLY A 389 30.39 2.53 13.52
N GLN A 390 29.14 2.98 13.36
CA GLN A 390 28.15 2.88 14.43
C GLN A 390 27.02 1.89 14.15
N ILE A 391 27.01 1.24 12.98
CA ILE A 391 26.07 0.17 12.65
C ILE A 391 26.28 -1.01 13.62
N GLY A 392 25.19 -1.52 14.20
CA GLY A 392 25.22 -2.60 15.20
C GLY A 392 25.49 -2.13 16.63
N LEU A 393 25.78 -0.85 16.85
CA LEU A 393 25.92 -0.31 18.19
C LEU A 393 24.58 0.25 18.70
N PRO A 394 24.20 0.06 19.98
CA PRO A 394 22.95 0.57 20.53
C PRO A 394 22.74 2.07 20.23
N GLY A 395 21.65 2.41 19.59
CA GLY A 395 21.27 3.78 19.23
C GLY A 395 22.15 4.45 18.17
N GLY A 396 22.99 3.68 17.44
CA GLY A 396 23.78 4.16 16.31
C GLY A 396 23.36 3.55 14.99
N GLY A 397 23.91 4.05 13.88
CA GLY A 397 23.64 3.56 12.54
C GLY A 397 22.51 4.29 11.83
N PHE A 398 21.66 3.56 11.13
CA PHE A 398 20.59 4.12 10.31
C PHE A 398 19.29 3.32 10.41
N GLY A 399 18.19 3.91 9.94
CA GLY A 399 16.92 3.23 9.75
C GLY A 399 16.03 3.94 8.73
N PHE A 400 15.32 3.16 7.93
CA PHE A 400 14.54 3.66 6.81
C PHE A 400 13.02 3.66 7.03
N SER A 401 12.55 3.25 8.21
CA SER A 401 11.11 3.09 8.46
C SER A 401 10.58 3.71 9.76
N TYR A 402 11.37 4.57 10.45
CA TYR A 402 10.85 5.30 11.62
C TYR A 402 9.65 6.20 11.30
N HIS A 403 9.55 6.65 10.06
CA HIS A 403 8.45 7.48 9.55
C HIS A 403 7.26 6.68 9.03
N TYR A 404 7.33 5.34 8.99
CA TYR A 404 6.33 4.47 8.41
C TYR A 404 5.80 3.47 9.44
N SER A 405 4.48 3.35 9.52
CA SER A 405 3.76 2.32 10.29
C SER A 405 4.28 2.08 11.72
N ASN A 406 4.80 3.15 12.35
CA ASN A 406 5.41 3.12 13.69
C ASN A 406 6.67 2.24 13.80
N GLY A 407 7.51 2.24 12.76
CA GLY A 407 8.82 1.55 12.77
C GLY A 407 9.65 1.91 14.00
N GLY A 408 10.31 0.92 14.59
CA GLY A 408 11.02 1.05 15.85
C GLY A 408 10.14 0.92 17.12
N ALA A 409 8.82 0.82 16.99
CA ALA A 409 7.97 0.42 18.11
C ALA A 409 8.26 -1.05 18.48
N PRO A 410 8.50 -1.37 19.75
CA PRO A 410 8.80 -2.75 20.18
C PRO A 410 7.68 -3.71 19.80
N THR A 411 8.06 -4.91 19.33
CA THR A 411 7.11 -5.95 18.89
C THR A 411 6.57 -6.74 20.07
N THR A 412 5.26 -6.94 20.15
CA THR A 412 4.64 -7.82 21.16
C THR A 412 4.80 -9.30 20.78
N LYS A 413 4.51 -10.20 21.71
CA LYS A 413 4.37 -11.65 21.46
C LYS A 413 2.93 -12.04 21.07
N GLY A 414 2.10 -11.08 20.63
CA GLY A 414 0.73 -11.32 20.21
C GLY A 414 0.62 -12.25 19.00
N GLY A 415 -0.44 -13.05 19.00
CA GLY A 415 -0.78 -13.90 17.85
C GLY A 415 -1.13 -13.10 16.61
N LYS A 416 -0.72 -13.58 15.45
CA LYS A 416 -1.00 -12.92 14.15
C LYS A 416 -2.25 -13.53 13.52
N ILE A 417 -3.19 -12.68 13.17
CA ILE A 417 -4.36 -13.10 12.39
C ILE A 417 -3.97 -13.43 10.95
N GLY A 418 -4.75 -14.27 10.31
CA GLY A 418 -4.65 -14.53 8.89
C GLY A 418 -5.23 -13.41 8.02
N GLY A 419 -5.25 -13.64 6.72
CA GLY A 419 -5.89 -12.75 5.74
C GLY A 419 -6.21 -13.49 4.45
N ILE A 420 -7.06 -12.89 3.62
CA ILE A 420 -7.37 -13.42 2.30
C ILE A 420 -6.08 -13.50 1.45
N THR A 421 -5.94 -14.53 0.64
CA THR A 421 -4.77 -14.74 -0.22
C THR A 421 -5.14 -14.72 -1.69
N SER A 422 -4.23 -14.25 -2.53
CA SER A 422 -4.37 -14.29 -3.98
C SER A 422 -4.16 -15.69 -4.57
N THR A 423 -3.48 -16.56 -3.84
CA THR A 423 -3.18 -17.93 -4.27
C THR A 423 -4.35 -18.84 -3.97
N VAL A 424 -4.84 -19.54 -4.97
CA VAL A 424 -5.91 -20.54 -4.85
C VAL A 424 -5.33 -21.95 -4.91
N ASN A 425 -4.38 -22.18 -5.82
CA ASN A 425 -3.57 -23.40 -5.92
C ASN A 425 -2.10 -23.03 -6.10
N SER A 426 -1.19 -23.73 -5.45
CA SER A 426 0.25 -23.46 -5.46
C SER A 426 0.94 -23.53 -6.84
N THR A 427 0.26 -24.03 -7.86
CA THR A 427 0.77 -24.20 -9.22
C THR A 427 0.38 -23.08 -10.19
N GLN A 428 -0.45 -22.10 -9.79
CA GLN A 428 -1.03 -21.09 -10.69
C GLN A 428 -0.59 -19.64 -10.39
N ASN A 429 0.55 -19.45 -9.75
CA ASN A 429 1.09 -18.10 -9.52
C ASN A 429 1.60 -17.49 -10.84
N THR A 430 0.69 -17.05 -11.68
CA THR A 430 0.98 -16.31 -12.91
C THR A 430 0.60 -14.85 -12.68
N GLY A 431 1.57 -13.98 -12.44
CA GLY A 431 1.34 -12.55 -12.30
C GLY A 431 1.20 -12.04 -10.86
N GLY A 432 2.00 -12.53 -9.94
CA GLY A 432 2.09 -11.95 -8.59
C GLY A 432 2.71 -10.54 -8.60
N SER A 433 2.23 -9.65 -7.73
CA SER A 433 2.90 -8.39 -7.44
C SER A 433 4.04 -8.57 -6.44
N SER A 434 4.75 -9.70 -6.50
CA SER A 434 5.88 -9.96 -5.63
C SER A 434 7.13 -9.28 -6.18
N TRP A 435 7.65 -8.32 -5.44
CA TRP A 435 8.93 -7.69 -5.70
C TRP A 435 10.11 -8.67 -5.51
N LEU A 436 9.90 -9.81 -4.84
CA LEU A 436 10.88 -10.90 -4.66
C LEU A 436 10.93 -11.87 -5.85
N GLU A 437 9.89 -11.92 -6.67
CA GLU A 437 9.87 -12.81 -7.83
C GLU A 437 10.69 -12.21 -8.96
N LYS A 438 11.93 -12.66 -9.08
CA LYS A 438 12.87 -12.26 -10.17
C LYS A 438 12.34 -12.53 -11.59
N THR A 439 11.24 -13.27 -11.73
CA THR A 439 10.70 -13.73 -13.01
C THR A 439 9.20 -13.99 -12.98
N ALA A 440 8.39 -13.04 -12.56
CA ALA A 440 6.97 -13.15 -12.88
C ALA A 440 6.83 -13.12 -14.41
N LYS A 441 6.35 -14.22 -15.01
CA LYS A 441 6.28 -14.40 -16.47
C LYS A 441 5.47 -13.29 -17.15
N PHE A 442 4.56 -12.65 -16.41
CA PHE A 442 3.65 -11.61 -16.84
C PHE A 442 3.65 -10.43 -15.84
N SER A 443 4.74 -9.71 -15.72
CA SER A 443 4.80 -8.52 -14.88
C SER A 443 5.80 -7.51 -15.42
N PHE A 444 5.55 -6.24 -15.16
CA PHE A 444 6.48 -5.15 -15.46
C PHE A 444 6.54 -4.17 -14.28
N PRO A 445 7.60 -3.33 -14.17
CA PRO A 445 7.72 -2.39 -13.06
C PRO A 445 6.52 -1.44 -12.99
N VAL A 446 5.94 -1.27 -11.80
CA VAL A 446 4.75 -0.43 -11.57
C VAL A 446 4.94 1.01 -12.07
N ALA A 447 6.15 1.55 -11.96
CA ALA A 447 6.48 2.89 -12.48
C ALA A 447 6.53 2.96 -14.02
N ARG A 448 6.42 1.83 -14.74
CA ARG A 448 6.45 1.74 -16.19
C ARG A 448 5.09 1.50 -16.84
N ILE A 449 3.99 1.62 -16.09
CA ILE A 449 2.65 1.33 -16.61
C ILE A 449 2.32 2.15 -17.87
N ALA A 450 2.64 3.44 -17.91
CA ALA A 450 2.42 4.27 -19.08
C ALA A 450 3.28 3.82 -20.28
N ASP A 451 4.57 3.54 -20.04
CA ASP A 451 5.50 3.05 -21.08
C ASP A 451 5.05 1.69 -21.65
N ALA A 452 4.62 0.76 -20.77
CA ALA A 452 4.14 -0.57 -21.16
C ALA A 452 2.88 -0.50 -22.03
N LEU A 453 1.88 0.29 -21.63
CA LEU A 453 0.65 0.43 -22.39
C LEU A 453 0.84 1.12 -23.76
N LEU A 454 1.84 2.01 -23.86
CA LEU A 454 2.13 2.74 -25.10
C LEU A 454 3.04 1.97 -26.07
N ASN A 455 3.86 1.05 -25.57
CA ASN A 455 4.90 0.39 -26.32
C ASN A 455 4.87 -1.15 -26.16
N PRO A 456 3.78 -1.84 -26.56
CA PRO A 456 3.75 -3.30 -26.53
C PRO A 456 4.94 -3.91 -27.28
N GLY A 457 5.53 -4.99 -26.75
CA GLY A 457 6.68 -5.68 -27.34
C GLY A 457 8.05 -5.04 -27.06
N LYS A 458 8.09 -3.84 -26.48
CA LYS A 458 9.36 -3.22 -26.06
C LYS A 458 10.02 -4.04 -24.96
N VAL A 459 11.33 -4.26 -25.09
CA VAL A 459 12.15 -4.93 -24.08
C VAL A 459 12.87 -3.88 -23.26
N ILE A 460 12.82 -4.03 -21.94
CA ILE A 460 13.57 -3.20 -20.98
C ILE A 460 14.48 -4.06 -20.11
N ASP A 461 15.54 -3.45 -19.61
CA ASP A 461 16.37 -4.03 -18.56
C ASP A 461 15.82 -3.61 -17.18
N HIS A 462 15.66 -4.57 -16.29
CA HIS A 462 15.22 -4.33 -14.92
C HIS A 462 15.88 -5.31 -13.95
N ASN A 463 16.71 -4.80 -13.06
CA ASN A 463 17.38 -5.57 -12.00
C ASN A 463 18.04 -6.87 -12.51
N GLY A 464 18.82 -6.78 -13.59
CA GLY A 464 19.55 -7.90 -14.20
C GLY A 464 18.68 -8.85 -15.05
N SER A 465 17.42 -8.53 -15.27
CA SER A 465 16.48 -9.30 -16.11
C SER A 465 15.98 -8.45 -17.29
N LYS A 466 15.61 -9.12 -18.37
CA LYS A 466 14.92 -8.49 -19.50
C LYS A 466 13.42 -8.73 -19.39
N ILE A 467 12.64 -7.66 -19.48
CA ILE A 467 11.19 -7.68 -19.42
C ILE A 467 10.63 -7.19 -20.75
N THR A 468 9.79 -8.00 -21.39
CA THR A 468 9.04 -7.61 -22.58
C THR A 468 7.66 -7.13 -22.18
N TYR A 469 7.26 -5.94 -22.62
CA TYR A 469 5.92 -5.41 -22.35
C TYR A 469 4.85 -6.19 -23.11
N PRO A 470 3.81 -6.68 -22.41
CA PRO A 470 2.70 -7.36 -23.05
C PRO A 470 1.79 -6.38 -23.81
N ASP A 471 0.98 -6.91 -24.76
CA ASP A 471 -0.05 -6.14 -25.46
C ASP A 471 -1.37 -6.23 -24.66
N ILE A 472 -1.66 -5.21 -23.87
CA ILE A 472 -2.76 -5.18 -22.90
C ILE A 472 -4.01 -4.59 -23.54
N ASP A 473 -5.06 -5.37 -23.63
CA ASP A 473 -6.39 -5.00 -24.13
C ASP A 473 -7.39 -4.73 -23.00
N PHE A 474 -7.19 -5.34 -21.82
CA PHE A 474 -8.10 -5.24 -20.68
C PHE A 474 -7.36 -4.80 -19.42
N VAL A 475 -7.86 -3.78 -18.74
CA VAL A 475 -7.35 -3.29 -17.45
C VAL A 475 -8.45 -3.41 -16.40
N TYR A 476 -8.17 -4.09 -15.29
CA TYR A 476 -9.02 -4.08 -14.11
C TYR A 476 -8.29 -3.40 -12.95
N TRP A 477 -8.86 -2.31 -12.45
CA TRP A 477 -8.25 -1.54 -11.37
C TRP A 477 -9.16 -1.52 -10.13
N VAL A 478 -8.60 -1.92 -8.97
CA VAL A 478 -9.29 -1.89 -7.69
C VAL A 478 -8.36 -1.31 -6.62
N GLY A 479 -8.81 -0.31 -5.91
CA GLY A 479 -7.97 0.40 -4.94
C GLY A 479 -6.83 1.19 -5.60
N GLY A 480 -6.58 2.37 -5.08
CA GLY A 480 -5.59 3.30 -5.62
C GLY A 480 -6.08 4.13 -6.80
N ASN A 481 -5.39 5.22 -7.05
CA ASN A 481 -5.76 6.21 -8.04
C ASN A 481 -4.53 6.64 -8.86
N PRO A 482 -4.10 5.82 -9.85
CA PRO A 482 -2.85 6.03 -10.58
C PRO A 482 -2.78 7.39 -11.26
N LEU A 483 -3.89 7.97 -11.72
CA LEU A 483 -3.87 9.30 -12.35
C LEU A 483 -3.50 10.44 -11.40
N VAL A 484 -3.40 10.16 -10.10
CA VAL A 484 -2.93 11.12 -9.08
C VAL A 484 -1.52 10.83 -8.60
N HIS A 485 -1.15 9.54 -8.47
CA HIS A 485 0.14 9.18 -7.87
C HIS A 485 1.21 8.68 -8.86
N HIS A 486 0.84 8.37 -10.12
CA HIS A 486 1.81 8.01 -11.14
C HIS A 486 2.46 9.27 -11.73
N GLN A 487 3.75 9.19 -12.03
CA GLN A 487 4.49 10.28 -12.66
C GLN A 487 4.01 10.50 -14.11
N ASP A 488 4.18 11.74 -14.60
CA ASP A 488 3.78 12.16 -15.95
C ASP A 488 2.32 11.81 -16.28
N THR A 489 1.40 12.50 -15.62
CA THR A 489 -0.05 12.31 -15.78
C THR A 489 -0.51 12.46 -17.23
N ASN A 490 0.07 13.38 -18.00
CA ASN A 490 -0.31 13.57 -19.39
C ASN A 490 0.02 12.36 -20.28
N THR A 491 1.16 11.73 -20.05
CA THR A 491 1.52 10.47 -20.73
C THR A 491 0.65 9.32 -20.24
N LEU A 492 0.33 9.25 -18.94
CA LEU A 492 -0.58 8.24 -18.42
C LEU A 492 -2.00 8.35 -19.00
N VAL A 493 -2.53 9.56 -19.18
CA VAL A 493 -3.82 9.78 -19.85
C VAL A 493 -3.81 9.24 -21.28
N LYS A 494 -2.72 9.44 -22.03
CA LYS A 494 -2.57 8.86 -23.38
C LYS A 494 -2.52 7.33 -23.31
N ALA A 495 -1.80 6.78 -22.35
CA ALA A 495 -1.66 5.33 -22.12
C ALA A 495 -3.02 4.70 -21.78
N PHE A 496 -3.81 5.31 -20.89
CA PHE A 496 -5.14 4.85 -20.52
C PHE A 496 -6.18 4.93 -21.66
N ARG A 497 -5.83 5.48 -22.81
CA ARG A 497 -6.64 5.44 -24.02
C ARG A 497 -6.28 4.30 -24.98
N LYS A 498 -5.33 3.45 -24.63
CA LYS A 498 -4.90 2.30 -25.47
C LYS A 498 -5.71 1.03 -25.23
N PRO A 499 -5.91 0.56 -23.98
CA PRO A 499 -6.67 -0.68 -23.74
C PRO A 499 -8.09 -0.58 -24.32
N LYS A 500 -8.62 -1.72 -24.80
CA LYS A 500 -10.00 -1.81 -25.31
C LYS A 500 -11.01 -1.58 -24.18
N THR A 501 -10.74 -2.12 -23.00
CA THR A 501 -11.63 -2.06 -21.83
C THR A 501 -10.87 -1.70 -20.58
N ILE A 502 -11.40 -0.76 -19.79
CA ILE A 502 -10.94 -0.42 -18.44
C ILE A 502 -12.11 -0.53 -17.47
N VAL A 503 -11.97 -1.38 -16.47
CA VAL A 503 -12.92 -1.56 -15.37
C VAL A 503 -12.29 -1.03 -14.07
N VAL A 504 -13.07 -0.31 -13.28
CA VAL A 504 -12.64 0.24 -11.99
C VAL A 504 -13.69 -0.04 -10.92
N ASN A 505 -13.26 -0.67 -9.82
CA ASN A 505 -14.05 -0.70 -8.59
C ASN A 505 -13.58 0.46 -7.71
N GLU A 506 -14.49 1.37 -7.34
CA GLU A 506 -14.11 2.58 -6.62
C GLU A 506 -15.27 3.10 -5.74
N ILE A 507 -14.90 3.77 -4.65
CA ILE A 507 -15.85 4.42 -3.74
C ILE A 507 -16.28 5.78 -4.31
N PHE A 508 -15.34 6.54 -4.87
CA PHE A 508 -15.52 7.92 -5.31
C PHE A 508 -15.25 8.11 -6.80
N TRP A 509 -15.81 9.18 -7.37
CA TRP A 509 -15.50 9.61 -8.74
C TRP A 509 -14.08 10.21 -8.84
N THR A 510 -13.07 9.36 -8.62
CA THR A 510 -11.66 9.71 -8.78
C THR A 510 -11.29 9.99 -10.24
N PRO A 511 -10.18 10.67 -10.53
CA PRO A 511 -9.66 10.79 -11.90
C PRO A 511 -9.51 9.44 -12.61
N THR A 512 -9.10 8.39 -11.91
CA THR A 512 -8.98 7.03 -12.48
C THR A 512 -10.35 6.45 -12.83
N ALA A 513 -11.35 6.56 -11.95
CA ALA A 513 -12.71 6.12 -12.24
C ALA A 513 -13.28 6.84 -13.47
N ARG A 514 -13.02 8.15 -13.62
CA ARG A 514 -13.46 8.94 -14.78
C ARG A 514 -12.80 8.52 -16.10
N MET A 515 -11.64 7.87 -16.04
CA MET A 515 -10.92 7.33 -17.20
C MET A 515 -11.27 5.87 -17.51
N ALA A 516 -12.21 5.26 -16.80
CA ALA A 516 -12.69 3.91 -17.05
C ALA A 516 -13.81 3.86 -18.10
N ASP A 517 -14.16 2.65 -18.52
CA ASP A 517 -15.33 2.35 -19.33
C ASP A 517 -16.49 1.83 -18.48
N ILE A 518 -16.17 1.04 -17.44
CA ILE A 518 -17.12 0.47 -16.49
C ILE A 518 -16.64 0.80 -15.08
N VAL A 519 -17.52 1.35 -14.26
CA VAL A 519 -17.24 1.69 -12.86
C VAL A 519 -18.25 0.99 -11.96
N MET A 520 -17.72 0.21 -11.00
CA MET A 520 -18.51 -0.53 -10.02
C MET A 520 -18.47 0.19 -8.67
N PRO A 521 -19.62 0.50 -8.05
CA PRO A 521 -19.67 1.13 -6.73
C PRO A 521 -19.29 0.13 -5.65
N VAL A 522 -18.38 0.53 -4.76
CA VAL A 522 -17.94 -0.33 -3.65
C VAL A 522 -18.19 0.29 -2.29
N THR A 523 -18.29 -0.58 -1.27
CA THR A 523 -18.47 -0.21 0.12
C THR A 523 -17.22 0.41 0.73
N THR A 524 -17.39 1.30 1.69
CA THR A 524 -16.34 1.68 2.64
C THR A 524 -16.16 0.57 3.69
N SER A 525 -15.09 0.64 4.48
CA SER A 525 -14.87 -0.31 5.58
C SER A 525 -15.90 -0.24 6.70
N TYR A 526 -16.75 0.78 6.73
CA TYR A 526 -17.82 0.96 7.73
C TYR A 526 -19.14 0.30 7.32
N GLU A 527 -19.24 -0.12 6.09
CA GLU A 527 -20.44 -0.74 5.48
C GLU A 527 -20.32 -2.27 5.37
N ARG A 528 -19.30 -2.86 5.99
CA ARG A 528 -19.03 -4.32 5.96
C ARG A 528 -18.24 -4.79 7.18
N ASP A 529 -18.29 -6.09 7.43
CA ASP A 529 -17.48 -6.74 8.46
C ASP A 529 -16.05 -6.97 7.99
N ASP A 530 -15.08 -6.80 8.88
CA ASP A 530 -13.67 -7.14 8.67
C ASP A 530 -12.96 -7.39 10.02
N ILE A 531 -11.68 -7.67 9.99
CA ILE A 531 -10.79 -7.82 11.14
C ILE A 531 -9.42 -7.24 10.79
N THR A 532 -8.77 -6.58 11.74
CA THR A 532 -7.42 -6.05 11.52
C THR A 532 -6.53 -6.21 12.75
N MET A 533 -5.24 -5.92 12.56
CA MET A 533 -4.28 -5.69 13.64
C MET A 533 -3.85 -4.23 13.61
N THR A 534 -3.44 -3.69 14.75
CA THR A 534 -2.80 -2.39 14.81
C THR A 534 -1.29 -2.53 14.96
N GLY A 535 -0.56 -1.62 14.32
CA GLY A 535 0.90 -1.57 14.33
C GLY A 535 1.52 -2.69 13.49
N ASP A 536 1.98 -2.36 12.30
CA ASP A 536 2.58 -3.34 11.38
C ASP A 536 3.86 -3.99 11.95
N TYR A 537 4.55 -3.28 12.84
CA TYR A 537 5.75 -3.76 13.53
C TYR A 537 5.49 -4.21 14.96
N SER A 538 4.62 -3.50 15.68
CA SER A 538 4.36 -3.80 17.10
C SER A 538 3.44 -5.00 17.30
N ASN A 539 2.52 -5.28 16.40
CA ASN A 539 1.42 -6.25 16.56
C ASN A 539 0.64 -6.03 17.86
N LEU A 540 0.30 -4.78 18.17
CA LEU A 540 -0.18 -4.41 19.50
C LEU A 540 -1.60 -4.90 19.78
N ASN A 541 -2.52 -4.82 18.80
CA ASN A 541 -3.92 -5.18 19.02
C ASN A 541 -4.48 -6.04 17.89
N ILE A 542 -5.44 -6.91 18.22
CA ILE A 542 -6.41 -7.49 17.28
C ILE A 542 -7.73 -6.74 17.45
N VAL A 543 -8.32 -6.25 16.35
CA VAL A 543 -9.48 -5.35 16.38
C VAL A 543 -10.61 -5.91 15.51
N PRO A 544 -11.82 -6.12 16.07
CA PRO A 544 -13.00 -6.44 15.29
C PRO A 544 -13.48 -5.18 14.55
N MET A 545 -13.76 -5.32 13.26
CA MET A 545 -14.31 -4.25 12.43
C MET A 545 -15.70 -4.64 11.97
N LYS A 546 -16.68 -4.44 12.83
CA LYS A 546 -18.07 -4.76 12.49
C LYS A 546 -18.67 -3.72 11.56
N GLN A 547 -19.57 -4.18 10.70
CA GLN A 547 -20.42 -3.30 9.90
C GLN A 547 -21.17 -2.33 10.82
N ALA A 548 -20.93 -1.03 10.62
CA ALA A 548 -21.54 0.03 11.44
C ALA A 548 -22.82 0.58 10.82
N VAL A 549 -22.91 0.62 9.50
CA VAL A 549 -24.05 1.17 8.75
C VAL A 549 -24.41 0.28 7.57
N GLU A 550 -25.64 0.42 7.08
CA GLU A 550 -26.08 -0.25 5.85
C GLU A 550 -25.24 0.22 4.65
N LYS A 551 -25.08 -0.68 3.69
CA LYS A 551 -24.43 -0.37 2.41
C LYS A 551 -25.17 0.78 1.73
N GLN A 552 -24.43 1.79 1.29
CA GLN A 552 -25.01 2.98 0.70
C GLN A 552 -25.34 2.77 -0.78
N ASN A 553 -26.54 3.10 -1.17
CA ASN A 553 -27.05 2.96 -2.53
C ASN A 553 -26.95 1.51 -3.05
N GLU A 554 -26.35 1.27 -4.21
CA GLU A 554 -26.13 -0.07 -4.78
C GLU A 554 -24.69 -0.56 -4.59
N ALA A 555 -23.93 -0.04 -3.61
CA ALA A 555 -22.59 -0.50 -3.35
C ALA A 555 -22.54 -1.95 -2.86
N LYS A 556 -21.65 -2.73 -3.43
CA LYS A 556 -21.27 -4.07 -2.95
C LYS A 556 -19.81 -4.06 -2.48
N ASP A 557 -19.43 -4.98 -1.62
CA ASP A 557 -18.00 -5.14 -1.39
C ASP A 557 -17.29 -5.89 -2.54
N ASP A 558 -15.97 -5.71 -2.64
CA ASP A 558 -15.20 -6.34 -3.72
C ASP A 558 -15.35 -7.88 -3.73
N TYR A 559 -15.49 -8.51 -2.56
CA TYR A 559 -15.69 -9.95 -2.47
C TYR A 559 -16.99 -10.38 -3.15
N GLU A 560 -18.10 -9.66 -2.93
CA GLU A 560 -19.38 -9.93 -3.57
C GLU A 560 -19.30 -9.76 -5.10
N ILE A 561 -18.65 -8.66 -5.56
CA ILE A 561 -18.47 -8.39 -6.99
C ILE A 561 -17.67 -9.53 -7.64
N PHE A 562 -16.58 -9.97 -7.04
CA PHE A 562 -15.78 -11.07 -7.58
C PHE A 562 -16.45 -12.42 -7.41
N CYS A 563 -17.29 -12.64 -6.41
CA CYS A 563 -18.16 -13.81 -6.34
C CYS A 563 -19.13 -13.88 -7.54
N ASP A 564 -19.74 -12.75 -7.90
CA ASP A 564 -20.66 -12.69 -9.05
C ASP A 564 -19.90 -12.92 -10.37
N LEU A 565 -18.73 -12.34 -10.55
CA LEU A 565 -17.85 -12.64 -11.69
C LEU A 565 -17.39 -14.10 -11.70
N ALA A 566 -17.05 -14.66 -10.53
CA ALA A 566 -16.62 -16.06 -10.43
C ALA A 566 -17.75 -17.05 -10.82
N LYS A 567 -19.01 -16.73 -10.51
CA LYS A 567 -20.18 -17.49 -10.99
C LYS A 567 -20.26 -17.46 -12.53
N GLU A 568 -20.09 -16.29 -13.15
CA GLU A 568 -20.07 -16.16 -14.59
C GLU A 568 -18.99 -17.05 -15.26
N PHE A 569 -17.84 -17.19 -14.58
CA PHE A 569 -16.73 -18.02 -15.08
C PHE A 569 -16.79 -19.49 -14.64
N GLY A 570 -17.76 -19.88 -13.80
CA GLY A 570 -17.86 -21.24 -13.27
C GLY A 570 -16.80 -21.62 -12.25
N VAL A 571 -16.16 -20.62 -11.61
CA VAL A 571 -15.07 -20.79 -10.62
C VAL A 571 -15.46 -20.29 -9.22
N PHE A 572 -16.75 -20.17 -8.93
CA PHE A 572 -17.25 -19.63 -7.68
C PHE A 572 -16.75 -20.42 -6.46
N GLU A 573 -16.81 -21.74 -6.50
CA GLU A 573 -16.38 -22.60 -5.40
C GLU A 573 -14.86 -22.46 -5.15
N GLU A 574 -14.07 -22.42 -6.20
CA GLU A 574 -12.63 -22.22 -6.12
C GLU A 574 -12.29 -20.85 -5.52
N TYR A 575 -12.97 -19.79 -5.98
CA TYR A 575 -12.76 -18.44 -5.50
C TYR A 575 -13.17 -18.25 -4.04
N SER A 576 -14.41 -18.65 -3.69
CA SER A 576 -15.03 -18.38 -2.39
C SER A 576 -14.73 -19.44 -1.34
N GLN A 577 -14.38 -20.67 -1.75
CA GLN A 577 -14.38 -21.88 -0.89
C GLN A 577 -15.74 -22.08 -0.19
N ASN A 578 -16.83 -21.61 -0.81
CA ASN A 578 -18.19 -21.60 -0.26
C ASN A 578 -18.30 -20.89 1.12
N LYS A 579 -17.40 -19.93 1.42
CA LYS A 579 -17.36 -19.20 2.68
C LYS A 579 -17.95 -17.79 2.52
N THR A 580 -18.69 -17.38 3.52
CA THR A 580 -19.07 -15.97 3.74
C THR A 580 -17.88 -15.16 4.23
N PRO A 581 -17.91 -13.80 4.12
CA PRO A 581 -16.89 -12.95 4.72
C PRO A 581 -16.66 -13.21 6.22
N LEU A 582 -17.74 -13.42 6.99
CA LEU A 582 -17.62 -13.69 8.42
C LEU A 582 -16.94 -15.03 8.74
N GLU A 583 -17.16 -16.06 7.93
CA GLU A 583 -16.46 -17.35 8.08
C GLU A 583 -14.97 -17.23 7.75
N TRP A 584 -14.60 -16.41 6.77
CA TRP A 584 -13.22 -16.06 6.52
C TRP A 584 -12.59 -15.34 7.71
N ILE A 585 -13.25 -14.30 8.24
CA ILE A 585 -12.81 -13.52 9.39
C ILE A 585 -12.61 -14.42 10.62
N LYS A 586 -13.56 -15.32 10.89
CA LYS A 586 -13.44 -16.33 11.95
C LYS A 586 -12.19 -17.22 11.75
N GLY A 587 -11.96 -17.67 10.52
CA GLY A 587 -10.76 -18.45 10.19
C GLY A 587 -9.46 -17.69 10.42
N PHE A 588 -9.43 -16.39 10.10
CA PHE A 588 -8.25 -15.53 10.34
C PHE A 588 -7.99 -15.32 11.83
N TYR A 589 -9.04 -15.06 12.61
CA TYR A 589 -8.95 -14.95 14.06
C TYR A 589 -8.41 -16.24 14.71
N ASN A 590 -8.94 -17.38 14.29
CA ASN A 590 -8.57 -18.68 14.84
C ASN A 590 -7.09 -19.03 14.63
N GLN A 591 -6.42 -18.44 13.63
CA GLN A 591 -4.97 -18.59 13.49
C GLN A 591 -4.23 -17.93 14.65
N ALA A 592 -4.61 -16.71 15.03
CA ALA A 592 -4.04 -16.04 16.21
C ALA A 592 -4.43 -16.76 17.50
N TYR A 593 -5.68 -17.19 17.63
CA TYR A 593 -6.16 -17.95 18.79
C TYR A 593 -5.31 -19.20 19.05
N THR A 594 -5.08 -20.00 18.02
CA THR A 594 -4.27 -21.22 18.11
C THR A 594 -2.80 -20.94 18.45
N GLN A 595 -2.23 -19.82 17.94
CA GLN A 595 -0.87 -19.40 18.29
C GLN A 595 -0.78 -19.03 19.77
N MET A 596 -1.76 -18.28 20.28
CA MET A 596 -1.79 -17.86 21.68
C MET A 596 -2.03 -19.02 22.64
N GLU A 597 -2.92 -19.96 22.27
CA GLU A 597 -3.14 -21.19 23.02
C GLU A 597 -1.85 -22.02 23.18
N LYS A 598 -1.11 -22.20 22.06
CA LYS A 598 0.20 -22.88 22.07
C LYS A 598 1.25 -22.15 22.91
N ALA A 599 1.18 -20.83 22.97
CA ALA A 599 2.04 -19.98 23.80
C ALA A 599 1.62 -19.93 25.28
N GLY A 600 0.52 -20.60 25.65
CA GLY A 600 -0.01 -20.59 27.02
C GLY A 600 -0.72 -19.28 27.41
N THR A 601 -1.03 -18.41 26.45
CA THR A 601 -1.71 -17.14 26.68
C THR A 601 -3.18 -17.27 26.30
N LYS A 602 -4.07 -16.96 27.24
CA LYS A 602 -5.51 -17.02 26.99
C LYS A 602 -6.02 -15.74 26.33
N ILE A 603 -6.71 -15.88 25.23
CA ILE A 603 -7.53 -14.83 24.60
C ILE A 603 -8.96 -15.35 24.45
N PRO A 604 -9.99 -14.49 24.30
CA PRO A 604 -11.37 -14.95 24.11
C PRO A 604 -11.50 -15.83 22.85
N ASN A 605 -12.50 -16.70 22.81
CA ASN A 605 -12.87 -17.37 21.56
C ASN A 605 -13.46 -16.36 20.57
N PHE A 606 -13.65 -16.75 19.29
CA PHE A 606 -14.13 -15.84 18.26
C PHE A 606 -15.51 -15.26 18.59
N GLU A 607 -16.44 -16.06 19.07
CA GLU A 607 -17.80 -15.66 19.38
C GLU A 607 -17.85 -14.58 20.47
N ASP A 608 -17.06 -14.73 21.51
CA ASP A 608 -16.95 -13.76 22.58
C ASP A 608 -16.25 -12.49 22.12
N PHE A 609 -15.10 -12.62 21.44
CA PHE A 609 -14.37 -11.50 20.85
C PHE A 609 -15.27 -10.66 19.92
N TRP A 610 -16.00 -11.34 19.04
CA TRP A 610 -16.88 -10.68 18.08
C TRP A 610 -18.08 -10.02 18.77
N ARG A 611 -18.69 -10.72 19.75
CA ARG A 611 -19.83 -10.19 20.50
C ARG A 611 -19.46 -8.95 21.31
N GLU A 612 -18.33 -8.99 22.02
CA GLU A 612 -17.92 -7.91 22.92
C GLU A 612 -17.47 -6.65 22.16
N ASN A 613 -17.04 -6.77 20.94
CA ASN A 613 -16.57 -5.66 20.10
C ASN A 613 -15.51 -4.80 20.81
N ARG A 614 -14.50 -5.47 21.39
CA ARG A 614 -13.36 -4.85 22.07
C ARG A 614 -12.05 -5.33 21.46
N PRO A 615 -10.99 -4.51 21.47
CA PRO A 615 -9.69 -4.96 20.99
C PRO A 615 -9.07 -5.94 21.97
N ILE A 616 -8.31 -6.90 21.47
CA ILE A 616 -7.37 -7.67 22.29
C ILE A 616 -6.03 -6.93 22.22
N THR A 617 -5.53 -6.48 23.36
CA THR A 617 -4.26 -5.76 23.46
C THR A 617 -3.19 -6.68 24.05
N PHE A 618 -2.03 -6.73 23.41
CA PHE A 618 -0.88 -7.52 23.86
C PHE A 618 0.15 -6.62 24.52
N GLU A 619 0.86 -7.18 25.50
CA GLU A 619 1.94 -6.49 26.19
C GLU A 619 3.27 -6.70 25.45
N VAL A 620 4.14 -5.69 25.51
CA VAL A 620 5.52 -5.80 25.05
C VAL A 620 6.34 -6.48 26.15
N PRO A 621 6.97 -7.64 25.88
CA PRO A 621 7.84 -8.27 26.86
C PRO A 621 9.03 -7.38 27.19
N GLN A 622 9.42 -7.33 28.48
CA GLN A 622 10.51 -6.47 28.93
C GLN A 622 11.85 -6.78 28.23
N GLU A 623 12.09 -8.05 27.91
CA GLU A 623 13.29 -8.47 27.19
C GLU A 623 13.36 -7.91 25.75
N ILE A 624 12.23 -7.58 25.14
CA ILE A 624 12.17 -6.99 23.78
C ILE A 624 12.37 -5.48 23.82
N VAL A 625 12.03 -4.82 24.92
CA VAL A 625 12.20 -3.36 25.06
C VAL A 625 13.66 -2.96 24.91
N ASN A 626 14.58 -3.84 25.29
CA ASN A 626 16.02 -3.59 25.32
C ASN A 626 16.76 -4.08 24.05
N LEU A 627 16.03 -4.53 23.04
CA LEU A 627 16.56 -4.90 21.72
C LEU A 627 16.32 -3.74 20.74
#